data_190caaa3a2613810ac11c1d9b3ad64d5
#
_entry.id   190caaa3a2613810ac11c1d9b3ad64d5
#
_cell.length_a   1.000
_cell.length_b   1.000
_cell.length_c   1.000
_cell.angle_alpha   90.00
_cell.angle_beta   90.00
_cell.angle_gamma   90.00
#
_symmetry.space_group_name_H-M   'P 1'
#
loop_
_entity.id
_entity.type
_entity.pdbx_description
1 polymer ?
#
loop_
_entity_poly.entity_id
_entity_poly.type
_entity_poly.pdbx_seq_one_letter_code
_entity_poly.pdbx_strand_id
1 'polypeptide(L)'
;MLQLLLTVAVIVWVASSAFANDEQDCFQGHEPQLRIKGCSDIIQRAPNDASAYHNRAFAYGLAGDIDNAIADYSRVIALAPSNASAYSNRGRAYASKGDYVHAAEDETKSHELIAKATAQPLVIAPNTPQVPKRTVAATKPTTVWRKGKGRPNASNNGGWWSWLWGNGADQAGGKNPKH
;
A
#
# COMPACT_ATOMS: atom_id res chain seq x y z
N MET A 1 -47.48 18.80 7.69
CA MET A 1 -46.17 19.32 7.23
C MET A 1 -45.02 18.85 8.09
N LEU A 2 -45.03 19.02 9.41
CA LEU A 2 -43.90 18.61 10.29
C LEU A 2 -43.56 17.13 10.19
N GLN A 3 -44.55 16.23 10.09
CA GLN A 3 -44.36 14.80 9.98
C GLN A 3 -43.70 14.36 8.67
N LEU A 4 -44.01 15.05 7.56
CA LEU A 4 -43.34 14.84 6.27
C LEU A 4 -41.88 15.28 6.30
N LEU A 5 -41.55 16.38 6.98
CA LEU A 5 -40.17 16.86 7.11
C LEU A 5 -39.33 15.91 7.97
N LEU A 6 -39.92 15.36 9.04
CA LEU A 6 -39.20 14.36 9.88
C LEU A 6 -38.94 13.05 9.13
N THR A 7 -39.89 12.58 8.32
CA THR A 7 -39.67 11.37 7.51
C THR A 7 -38.60 11.55 6.45
N VAL A 8 -38.57 12.68 5.77
CA VAL A 8 -37.52 13.02 4.79
C VAL A 8 -36.17 13.14 5.47
N ALA A 9 -36.09 13.78 6.63
CA ALA A 9 -34.84 13.90 7.38
C ALA A 9 -34.27 12.53 7.81
N VAL A 10 -35.13 11.61 8.26
CA VAL A 10 -34.70 10.24 8.63
C VAL A 10 -34.23 9.46 7.41
N ILE A 11 -34.92 9.57 6.27
CA ILE A 11 -34.52 8.89 5.04
C ILE A 11 -33.17 9.40 4.56
N VAL A 12 -32.92 10.70 4.58
CA VAL A 12 -31.64 11.30 4.19
C VAL A 12 -30.53 10.86 5.14
N TRP A 13 -30.79 10.81 6.44
CA TRP A 13 -29.79 10.40 7.42
C TRP A 13 -29.40 8.92 7.28
N VAL A 14 -30.36 8.02 7.09
CA VAL A 14 -30.11 6.59 6.86
C VAL A 14 -29.35 6.35 5.56
N ALA A 15 -29.69 7.07 4.49
CA ALA A 15 -28.97 6.97 3.23
C ALA A 15 -27.50 7.41 3.38
N SER A 16 -27.23 8.50 4.10
CA SER A 16 -25.87 9.01 4.32
C SER A 16 -25.00 8.03 5.10
N SER A 17 -25.55 7.29 6.07
CA SER A 17 -24.80 6.31 6.84
C SER A 17 -24.43 5.06 6.02
N ALA A 18 -25.28 4.65 5.08
CA ALA A 18 -24.99 3.52 4.20
C ALA A 18 -23.78 3.81 3.27
N PHE A 19 -23.73 5.02 2.70
CA PHE A 19 -22.61 5.42 1.85
C PHE A 19 -21.26 5.49 2.61
N ALA A 20 -21.26 5.94 3.86
CA ALA A 20 -20.06 5.98 4.68
C ALA A 20 -19.50 4.57 4.97
N ASN A 21 -20.36 3.56 5.11
CA ASN A 21 -19.94 2.19 5.29
C ASN A 21 -19.26 1.60 4.03
N ASP A 22 -19.82 1.86 2.84
CA ASP A 22 -19.25 1.33 1.59
C ASP A 22 -17.83 1.85 1.34
N GLU A 23 -17.56 3.14 1.60
CA GLU A 23 -16.22 3.71 1.51
C GLU A 23 -15.29 3.09 2.54
N GLN A 24 -15.72 2.96 3.78
CA GLN A 24 -14.92 2.35 4.83
C GLN A 24 -14.61 0.90 4.50
N ASP A 25 -15.60 0.13 4.07
CA ASP A 25 -15.42 -1.28 3.70
C ASP A 25 -14.47 -1.43 2.51
N CYS A 26 -14.60 -0.57 1.48
CA CYS A 26 -13.75 -0.61 0.29
C CYS A 26 -12.30 -0.25 0.58
N PHE A 27 -12.04 0.83 1.33
CA PHE A 27 -10.68 1.38 1.48
C PHE A 27 -9.98 0.91 2.77
N GLN A 28 -10.72 0.57 3.82
CA GLN A 28 -10.19 0.21 5.13
C GLN A 28 -10.61 -1.18 5.61
N GLY A 29 -11.49 -1.87 4.89
CA GLY A 29 -11.98 -3.20 5.25
C GLY A 29 -10.82 -4.21 5.34
N HIS A 30 -10.76 -4.98 6.44
CA HIS A 30 -9.77 -6.03 6.62
C HIS A 30 -10.18 -7.34 5.95
N GLU A 31 -11.48 -7.61 5.92
CA GLU A 31 -12.05 -8.80 5.30
C GLU A 31 -12.19 -8.64 3.79
N PRO A 32 -11.64 -9.56 2.96
CA PRO A 32 -11.72 -9.44 1.51
C PRO A 32 -13.15 -9.32 0.99
N GLN A 33 -14.09 -10.07 1.56
CA GLN A 33 -15.48 -10.07 1.12
C GLN A 33 -16.19 -8.72 1.36
N LEU A 34 -15.93 -8.08 2.51
CA LEU A 34 -16.46 -6.76 2.80
C LEU A 34 -15.90 -5.72 1.84
N ARG A 35 -14.59 -5.80 1.56
CA ARG A 35 -13.93 -4.92 0.60
C ARG A 35 -14.50 -5.10 -0.81
N ILE A 36 -14.69 -6.32 -1.27
CA ILE A 36 -15.32 -6.62 -2.57
C ILE A 36 -16.71 -6.00 -2.64
N LYS A 37 -17.51 -6.18 -1.59
CA LYS A 37 -18.87 -5.60 -1.53
C LYS A 37 -18.83 -4.07 -1.56
N GLY A 38 -18.12 -3.42 -0.63
CA GLY A 38 -18.06 -1.96 -0.54
C GLY A 38 -17.53 -1.32 -1.83
N CYS A 39 -16.45 -1.88 -2.41
CA CYS A 39 -15.94 -1.38 -3.69
C CYS A 39 -16.93 -1.61 -4.84
N SER A 40 -17.70 -2.70 -4.86
CA SER A 40 -18.73 -2.95 -5.87
C SER A 40 -19.86 -1.93 -5.78
N ASP A 41 -20.28 -1.57 -4.58
CA ASP A 41 -21.30 -0.56 -4.36
C ASP A 41 -20.82 0.85 -4.81
N ILE A 42 -19.51 1.16 -4.60
CA ILE A 42 -18.91 2.39 -5.14
C ILE A 42 -18.86 2.35 -6.66
N ILE A 43 -18.40 1.27 -7.28
CA ILE A 43 -18.30 1.12 -8.74
C ILE A 43 -19.67 1.24 -9.41
N GLN A 44 -20.73 0.74 -8.78
CA GLN A 44 -22.08 0.87 -9.29
C GLN A 44 -22.51 2.33 -9.40
N ARG A 45 -22.13 3.17 -8.42
CA ARG A 45 -22.43 4.61 -8.39
C ARG A 45 -21.46 5.43 -9.22
N ALA A 46 -20.19 5.01 -9.28
CA ALA A 46 -19.09 5.68 -9.94
C ALA A 46 -18.30 4.71 -10.83
N PRO A 47 -18.79 4.37 -12.04
CA PRO A 47 -18.18 3.34 -12.90
C PRO A 47 -16.78 3.65 -13.43
N ASN A 48 -16.26 4.85 -13.18
CA ASN A 48 -14.93 5.28 -13.60
C ASN A 48 -13.99 5.53 -12.41
N ASP A 49 -14.35 5.06 -11.21
CA ASP A 49 -13.46 5.16 -10.04
C ASP A 49 -12.36 4.09 -10.10
N ALA A 50 -11.19 4.48 -10.59
CA ALA A 50 -10.03 3.59 -10.70
C ALA A 50 -9.56 3.08 -9.32
N SER A 51 -9.77 3.85 -8.24
CA SER A 51 -9.37 3.46 -6.89
C SER A 51 -10.24 2.34 -6.35
N ALA A 52 -11.55 2.40 -6.61
CA ALA A 52 -12.47 1.34 -6.22
C ALA A 52 -12.16 0.02 -6.95
N TYR A 53 -11.90 0.08 -8.27
CA TYR A 53 -11.46 -1.10 -9.01
C TYR A 53 -10.14 -1.66 -8.47
N HIS A 54 -9.16 -0.79 -8.18
CA HIS A 54 -7.87 -1.24 -7.65
C HIS A 54 -8.02 -1.96 -6.31
N ASN A 55 -8.82 -1.42 -5.40
CA ASN A 55 -9.04 -2.03 -4.09
C ASN A 55 -9.84 -3.34 -4.19
N ARG A 56 -10.82 -3.41 -5.11
CA ARG A 56 -11.57 -4.64 -5.34
C ARG A 56 -10.70 -5.72 -5.96
N ALA A 57 -9.85 -5.37 -6.93
CA ALA A 57 -8.89 -6.28 -7.52
C ALA A 57 -7.95 -6.88 -6.47
N PHE A 58 -7.45 -6.04 -5.56
CA PHE A 58 -6.61 -6.48 -4.45
C PHE A 58 -7.37 -7.47 -3.53
N ALA A 59 -8.61 -7.16 -3.21
CA ALA A 59 -9.45 -8.03 -2.38
C ALA A 59 -9.76 -9.37 -3.07
N TYR A 60 -10.02 -9.36 -4.39
CA TYR A 60 -10.16 -10.59 -5.17
C TYR A 60 -8.87 -11.44 -5.13
N GLY A 61 -7.70 -10.81 -5.27
CA GLY A 61 -6.41 -11.49 -5.13
C GLY A 61 -6.24 -12.16 -3.76
N LEU A 62 -6.62 -11.49 -2.67
CA LEU A 62 -6.61 -12.06 -1.31
C LEU A 62 -7.62 -13.21 -1.15
N ALA A 63 -8.76 -13.13 -1.82
CA ALA A 63 -9.78 -14.17 -1.83
C ALA A 63 -9.43 -15.37 -2.74
N GLY A 64 -8.33 -15.29 -3.50
CA GLY A 64 -7.94 -16.33 -4.46
C GLY A 64 -8.67 -16.26 -5.81
N ASP A 65 -9.51 -15.26 -6.02
CA ASP A 65 -10.24 -15.04 -7.27
C ASP A 65 -9.36 -14.22 -8.24
N ILE A 66 -8.35 -14.89 -8.77
CA ILE A 66 -7.31 -14.26 -9.58
C ILE A 66 -7.86 -13.71 -10.89
N ASP A 67 -8.87 -14.35 -11.47
CA ASP A 67 -9.47 -13.90 -12.74
C ASP A 67 -10.17 -12.55 -12.60
N ASN A 68 -10.97 -12.37 -11.57
CA ASN A 68 -11.59 -11.09 -11.28
C ASN A 68 -10.57 -10.03 -10.87
N ALA A 69 -9.50 -10.41 -10.17
CA ALA A 69 -8.40 -9.49 -9.87
C ALA A 69 -7.75 -8.95 -11.17
N ILE A 70 -7.43 -9.82 -12.12
CA ILE A 70 -6.86 -9.43 -13.43
C ILE A 70 -7.82 -8.51 -14.20
N ALA A 71 -9.11 -8.84 -14.22
CA ALA A 71 -10.13 -8.04 -14.90
C ALA A 71 -10.21 -6.62 -14.33
N ASP A 72 -10.26 -6.50 -13.01
CA ASP A 72 -10.34 -5.21 -12.32
C ASP A 72 -9.05 -4.39 -12.47
N TYR A 73 -7.86 -4.99 -12.34
CA TYR A 73 -6.61 -4.29 -12.62
C TYR A 73 -6.53 -3.83 -14.09
N SER A 74 -7.06 -4.61 -15.03
CA SER A 74 -7.14 -4.19 -16.43
C SER A 74 -8.06 -2.99 -16.60
N ARG A 75 -9.14 -2.92 -15.82
CA ARG A 75 -10.00 -1.73 -15.80
C ARG A 75 -9.27 -0.51 -15.21
N VAL A 76 -8.49 -0.69 -14.14
CA VAL A 76 -7.64 0.39 -13.60
C VAL A 76 -6.67 0.91 -14.67
N ILE A 77 -6.00 0.02 -15.39
CA ILE A 77 -5.06 0.40 -16.46
C ILE A 77 -5.77 1.16 -17.58
N ALA A 78 -6.98 0.75 -17.94
CA ALA A 78 -7.77 1.46 -18.96
C ALA A 78 -8.17 2.87 -18.51
N LEU A 79 -8.48 3.06 -17.22
CA LEU A 79 -8.86 4.35 -16.64
C LEU A 79 -7.64 5.24 -16.34
N ALA A 80 -6.52 4.64 -15.96
CA ALA A 80 -5.30 5.33 -15.55
C ALA A 80 -4.05 4.60 -16.12
N PRO A 81 -3.71 4.80 -17.40
CA PRO A 81 -2.62 4.06 -18.06
C PRO A 81 -1.22 4.32 -17.49
N SER A 82 -1.06 5.35 -16.68
CA SER A 82 0.21 5.66 -15.99
C SER A 82 0.31 5.06 -14.59
N ASN A 83 -0.67 4.28 -14.15
CA ASN A 83 -0.67 3.67 -12.81
C ASN A 83 0.26 2.45 -12.78
N ALA A 84 1.53 2.66 -12.44
CA ALA A 84 2.54 1.61 -12.36
C ALA A 84 2.14 0.48 -11.39
N SER A 85 1.46 0.81 -10.27
CA SER A 85 1.02 -0.20 -9.30
C SER A 85 -0.02 -1.16 -9.86
N ALA A 86 -0.88 -0.69 -10.76
CA ALA A 86 -1.88 -1.55 -11.39
C ALA A 86 -1.22 -2.60 -12.30
N TYR A 87 -0.20 -2.22 -13.05
CA TYR A 87 0.59 -3.16 -13.85
C TYR A 87 1.31 -4.17 -12.96
N SER A 88 2.06 -3.72 -11.95
CA SER A 88 2.76 -4.64 -11.04
C SER A 88 1.82 -5.63 -10.36
N ASN A 89 0.67 -5.18 -9.88
CA ASN A 89 -0.30 -6.06 -9.23
C ASN A 89 -0.97 -7.03 -10.22
N ARG A 90 -1.27 -6.59 -11.46
CA ARG A 90 -1.79 -7.49 -12.49
C ARG A 90 -0.75 -8.53 -12.91
N GLY A 91 0.51 -8.12 -13.05
CA GLY A 91 1.61 -9.03 -13.32
C GLY A 91 1.74 -10.12 -12.25
N ARG A 92 1.63 -9.74 -10.96
CA ARG A 92 1.59 -10.72 -9.86
C ARG A 92 0.39 -11.67 -9.95
N ALA A 93 -0.77 -11.17 -10.34
CA ALA A 93 -1.95 -12.00 -10.54
C ALA A 93 -1.76 -12.97 -11.71
N TYR A 94 -1.17 -12.55 -12.83
CA TYR A 94 -0.78 -13.44 -13.94
C TYR A 94 0.22 -14.50 -13.50
N ALA A 95 1.25 -14.12 -12.74
CA ALA A 95 2.22 -15.07 -12.21
C ALA A 95 1.56 -16.12 -11.30
N SER A 96 0.57 -15.74 -10.50
CA SER A 96 -0.21 -16.68 -9.66
C SER A 96 -1.02 -17.69 -10.49
N LYS A 97 -1.35 -17.36 -11.74
CA LYS A 97 -1.97 -18.29 -12.71
C LYS A 97 -0.96 -19.13 -13.49
N GLY A 98 0.33 -18.86 -13.34
CA GLY A 98 1.40 -19.47 -14.14
C GLY A 98 1.61 -18.81 -15.50
N ASP A 99 0.96 -17.68 -15.78
CA ASP A 99 1.15 -16.89 -16.99
C ASP A 99 2.33 -15.92 -16.82
N TYR A 100 3.52 -16.47 -16.91
CA TYR A 100 4.75 -15.71 -16.70
C TYR A 100 5.08 -14.75 -17.86
N VAL A 101 4.46 -14.94 -19.03
CA VAL A 101 4.68 -14.04 -20.18
C VAL A 101 4.02 -12.70 -19.90
N HIS A 102 2.72 -12.69 -19.65
CA HIS A 102 2.01 -11.44 -19.31
C HIS A 102 2.49 -10.82 -17.99
N ALA A 103 2.93 -11.66 -17.03
CA ALA A 103 3.52 -11.17 -15.79
C ALA A 103 4.79 -10.34 -16.06
N ALA A 104 5.70 -10.82 -16.90
CA ALA A 104 6.95 -10.13 -17.23
C ALA A 104 6.70 -8.84 -18.05
N GLU A 105 5.73 -8.85 -18.96
CA GLU A 105 5.32 -7.67 -19.72
C GLU A 105 4.82 -6.56 -18.80
N ASP A 106 3.94 -6.91 -17.87
CA ASP A 106 3.37 -5.98 -16.90
C ASP A 106 4.42 -5.44 -15.93
N GLU A 107 5.35 -6.27 -15.47
CA GLU A 107 6.43 -5.84 -14.60
C GLU A 107 7.37 -4.86 -15.31
N THR A 108 7.72 -5.16 -16.57
CA THR A 108 8.51 -4.26 -17.42
C THR A 108 7.81 -2.91 -17.56
N LYS A 109 6.50 -2.92 -17.82
CA LYS A 109 5.72 -1.70 -17.96
C LYS A 109 5.64 -0.89 -16.68
N SER A 110 5.49 -1.55 -15.55
CA SER A 110 5.52 -0.91 -14.24
C SER A 110 6.86 -0.20 -13.99
N HIS A 111 7.99 -0.86 -14.25
CA HIS A 111 9.32 -0.27 -14.08
C HIS A 111 9.55 0.92 -15.03
N GLU A 112 9.12 0.82 -16.29
CA GLU A 112 9.19 1.95 -17.24
C GLU A 112 8.44 3.18 -16.70
N LEU A 113 7.22 2.99 -16.19
CA LEU A 113 6.40 4.08 -15.67
C LEU A 113 7.02 4.71 -14.42
N ILE A 114 7.59 3.91 -13.52
CA ILE A 114 8.30 4.40 -12.34
C ILE A 114 9.54 5.20 -12.76
N ALA A 115 10.36 4.66 -13.67
CA ALA A 115 11.55 5.34 -14.16
C ALA A 115 11.20 6.69 -14.82
N LYS A 116 10.12 6.74 -15.61
CA LYS A 116 9.64 7.98 -16.23
C LYS A 116 9.15 8.99 -15.19
N ALA A 117 8.48 8.56 -14.15
CA ALA A 117 8.02 9.44 -13.07
C ALA A 117 9.18 10.01 -12.26
N THR A 118 10.23 9.22 -12.02
CA THR A 118 11.41 9.65 -11.26
C THR A 118 12.40 10.49 -12.09
N ALA A 119 12.42 10.32 -13.42
CA ALA A 119 13.24 11.09 -14.32
C ALA A 119 12.73 12.54 -14.56
N GLN A 120 11.49 12.83 -14.18
CA GLN A 120 10.99 14.21 -14.25
C GLN A 120 11.69 15.04 -13.18
N PRO A 121 12.37 16.17 -13.54
CA PRO A 121 12.92 17.06 -12.53
C PRO A 121 11.78 17.54 -11.65
N LEU A 122 11.99 17.48 -10.32
CA LEU A 122 11.10 18.12 -9.37
C LEU A 122 10.97 19.60 -9.76
N VAL A 123 9.89 19.94 -10.45
CA VAL A 123 9.52 21.34 -10.64
C VAL A 123 9.07 21.82 -9.27
N ILE A 124 10.05 22.26 -8.45
CA ILE A 124 9.75 22.93 -7.20
C ILE A 124 9.03 24.22 -7.63
N ALA A 125 7.72 24.25 -7.41
CA ALA A 125 6.94 25.44 -7.64
C ALA A 125 7.64 26.62 -6.93
N PRO A 126 7.80 27.77 -7.57
CA PRO A 126 8.60 28.89 -7.02
C PRO A 126 8.03 29.48 -5.73
N ASN A 127 6.98 28.88 -5.19
CA ASN A 127 6.24 29.36 -4.03
C ASN A 127 6.25 28.40 -2.83
N THR A 128 7.19 27.45 -2.75
CA THR A 128 7.43 26.78 -1.47
C THR A 128 8.04 27.81 -0.51
N PRO A 129 7.45 28.02 0.69
CA PRO A 129 8.07 28.86 1.71
C PRO A 129 9.49 28.35 1.91
N GLN A 130 10.47 29.20 1.57
CA GLN A 130 11.87 28.89 1.83
C GLN A 130 12.01 28.67 3.33
N VAL A 131 12.27 27.42 3.71
CA VAL A 131 12.69 27.13 5.08
C VAL A 131 13.88 28.04 5.34
N PRO A 132 13.79 29.00 6.30
CA PRO A 132 14.88 29.91 6.54
C PRO A 132 16.12 29.07 6.82
N LYS A 133 17.18 29.30 6.04
CA LYS A 133 18.50 28.70 6.29
C LYS A 133 18.87 29.11 7.71
N ARG A 134 18.68 28.19 8.64
CA ARG A 134 19.14 28.35 10.01
C ARG A 134 20.66 28.50 9.91
N THR A 135 21.14 29.73 9.96
CA THR A 135 22.55 30.01 10.14
C THR A 135 22.92 29.40 11.47
N VAL A 136 23.49 28.21 11.43
CA VAL A 136 24.13 27.63 12.61
C VAL A 136 25.36 28.52 12.83
N ALA A 137 25.18 29.50 13.72
CA ALA A 137 26.34 30.22 14.25
C ALA A 137 27.25 29.15 14.83
N ALA A 138 28.46 29.08 14.30
CA ALA A 138 29.49 28.16 14.76
C ALA A 138 29.85 28.52 16.21
N THR A 139 29.09 28.01 17.15
CA THR A 139 29.51 27.98 18.55
C THR A 139 30.59 26.92 18.63
N LYS A 140 31.83 27.41 18.90
CA LYS A 140 32.97 26.54 19.17
C LYS A 140 32.58 25.51 20.22
N PRO A 141 32.88 24.22 20.00
CA PRO A 141 32.62 23.22 21.02
C PRO A 141 33.54 23.50 22.22
N THR A 142 32.92 23.92 23.30
CA THR A 142 33.61 23.98 24.62
C THR A 142 33.75 22.52 25.08
N THR A 143 34.91 21.94 24.87
CA THR A 143 35.29 20.62 25.36
C THR A 143 35.43 20.67 26.87
N VAL A 144 34.32 20.40 27.55
CA VAL A 144 34.39 20.04 28.99
C VAL A 144 34.47 18.52 29.05
N TRP A 145 35.70 18.00 29.07
CA TRP A 145 35.97 16.60 29.38
C TRP A 145 35.66 16.35 30.86
N ARG A 146 34.42 15.92 31.15
CA ARG A 146 34.11 15.37 32.46
C ARG A 146 34.61 13.92 32.50
N LYS A 147 35.73 13.74 33.20
CA LYS A 147 36.28 12.44 33.56
C LYS A 147 35.28 11.68 34.43
N GLY A 148 34.63 10.65 33.91
CA GLY A 148 33.64 9.82 34.59
C GLY A 148 33.58 8.43 33.97
N LYS A 149 34.34 7.54 34.60
CA LYS A 149 34.17 6.07 34.76
C LYS A 149 33.13 5.35 33.92
N GLY A 150 33.60 4.33 33.22
CA GLY A 150 32.76 3.23 32.78
C GLY A 150 32.61 3.15 31.24
N ARG A 151 33.45 2.34 30.59
CA ARG A 151 33.19 1.85 29.25
C ARG A 151 32.03 0.84 29.33
N PRO A 152 30.93 1.01 28.59
CA PRO A 152 30.04 -0.10 28.34
C PRO A 152 30.69 -1.04 27.32
N ASN A 153 30.67 -2.30 27.66
CA ASN A 153 31.15 -3.44 26.89
C ASN A 153 30.54 -3.46 25.47
N ALA A 154 31.41 -3.47 24.47
CA ALA A 154 31.04 -3.63 23.07
C ALA A 154 30.77 -5.11 22.77
N SER A 155 29.63 -5.62 23.17
CA SER A 155 29.14 -6.93 22.76
C SER A 155 27.60 -6.95 22.72
N ASN A 156 27.03 -6.16 21.86
CA ASN A 156 25.62 -6.36 21.42
C ASN A 156 25.38 -5.61 20.11
N ASN A 157 26.18 -5.91 19.08
CA ASN A 157 25.84 -5.62 17.71
C ASN A 157 25.06 -6.80 17.10
N GLY A 158 23.91 -7.09 17.70
CA GLY A 158 22.96 -8.08 17.23
C GLY A 158 21.58 -7.43 17.18
N GLY A 159 21.48 -6.38 16.38
CA GLY A 159 20.29 -5.64 16.59
C GLY A 159 19.22 -5.92 15.57
N TRP A 160 18.99 -5.26 14.60
CA TRP A 160 17.74 -5.19 13.88
C TRP A 160 17.71 -5.97 12.56
N TRP A 161 18.84 -6.49 12.11
CA TRP A 161 18.91 -7.34 10.92
C TRP A 161 18.41 -8.77 11.15
N SER A 162 18.42 -9.28 12.39
CA SER A 162 17.91 -10.62 12.69
C SER A 162 16.38 -10.70 12.71
N TRP A 163 15.69 -9.57 12.77
CA TRP A 163 14.23 -9.52 12.73
C TRP A 163 13.67 -9.63 11.31
N LEU A 164 14.47 -9.33 10.30
CA LEU A 164 14.09 -9.35 8.89
C LEU A 164 14.30 -10.73 8.19
N TRP A 165 15.10 -11.64 8.78
CA TRP A 165 15.45 -12.91 8.14
C TRP A 165 15.26 -14.14 9.04
N GLY A 166 14.72 -14.02 10.23
CA GLY A 166 14.65 -15.07 11.24
C GLY A 166 13.26 -15.63 11.49
N ASN A 167 12.64 -16.27 10.50
CA ASN A 167 11.62 -17.29 10.75
C ASN A 167 11.53 -18.24 9.55
N GLY A 168 12.43 -19.21 9.49
CA GLY A 168 12.28 -20.27 8.49
C GLY A 168 13.51 -21.12 8.29
N ALA A 169 14.02 -21.77 9.33
CA ALA A 169 14.78 -23.02 9.19
C ALA A 169 15.31 -23.49 10.56
N ASP A 170 14.50 -24.16 11.34
CA ASP A 170 15.00 -25.12 12.35
C ASP A 170 13.88 -26.10 12.69
N GLN A 171 13.68 -27.08 11.85
CA GLN A 171 13.13 -28.40 12.20
C GLN A 171 13.55 -29.42 11.13
N ALA A 172 14.77 -29.90 11.22
CA ALA A 172 15.13 -31.19 10.66
C ALA A 172 16.30 -31.78 11.46
N GLY A 173 15.99 -32.21 12.67
CA GLY A 173 16.86 -33.11 13.46
C GLY A 173 16.82 -34.51 12.89
N GLY A 174 17.67 -34.80 11.90
CA GLY A 174 17.95 -36.16 11.41
C GLY A 174 18.82 -36.92 12.39
N LYS A 175 18.25 -37.89 13.12
CA LYS A 175 18.99 -38.89 13.86
C LYS A 175 19.70 -39.84 12.87
N ASN A 176 20.99 -39.95 13.00
CA ASN A 176 21.81 -40.96 12.33
C ASN A 176 21.79 -42.24 13.18
N PRO A 177 21.35 -43.41 12.71
CA PRO A 177 21.67 -44.68 13.35
C PRO A 177 22.94 -45.27 12.79
N LYS A 178 23.89 -45.51 13.70
CA LYS A 178 25.00 -46.44 13.45
C LYS A 178 24.44 -47.86 13.37
N HIS A 179 24.71 -48.56 12.32
CA HIS A 179 25.27 -49.92 12.23
C HIS A 179 25.53 -50.23 10.77
#